data_3cddac11669b246256bec063b3c6499f
#
_entry.id   3cddac11669b246256bec063b3c6499f
#
_cell.length_a   1.000
_cell.length_b   1.000
_cell.length_c   1.000
_cell.angle_alpha   90.00
_cell.angle_beta   90.00
_cell.angle_gamma   90.00
#
_symmetry.space_group_name_H-M   'P 1'
#
loop_
_entity.id
_entity.type
_entity.pdbx_description
1 polymer ?
#
loop_
_entity_poly.entity_id
_entity_poly.type
_entity_poly.pdbx_seq_one_letter_code
_entity_poly.pdbx_strand_id
1 'polypeptide(L)'
;MRFADVIGNADVAKALISMADSGRVAHAMLMYENEGCGALALALAYVQYLNCSSPVGGDSCGECPSCRQMAKLIHPDVHYVFPVNKGPKTTDDKPTSESYIKYWRELAVANPYFTEADLQRAIGIESKNGLIAVAEAKAIISKLSLTAVADGYKAVIFYLPEKMNQETANRLL
;
A
#
# COMPACT_ATOMS: atom_id res chain seq x y z
N MET A 1 10.78 3.79 2.31
CA MET A 1 10.96 2.50 3.02
C MET A 1 11.84 1.60 2.17
N ARG A 2 13.03 1.26 2.59
CA ARG A 2 13.92 0.30 1.93
C ARG A 2 13.83 -1.05 2.64
N PHE A 3 14.28 -2.13 2.01
CA PHE A 3 14.35 -3.42 2.70
C PHE A 3 15.25 -3.38 3.95
N ALA A 4 16.34 -2.60 3.91
CA ALA A 4 17.21 -2.38 5.07
C ALA A 4 16.50 -1.73 6.27
N ASP A 5 15.40 -1.02 6.03
CA ASP A 5 14.62 -0.36 7.09
C ASP A 5 13.55 -1.29 7.70
N VAL A 6 13.33 -2.48 7.10
CA VAL A 6 12.31 -3.44 7.56
C VAL A 6 12.84 -4.22 8.77
N ILE A 7 12.10 -4.22 9.86
CA ILE A 7 12.44 -4.94 11.08
C ILE A 7 12.04 -6.41 10.91
N GLY A 8 13.01 -7.31 11.00
CA GLY A 8 12.77 -8.75 10.82
C GLY A 8 12.49 -9.14 9.37
N ASN A 9 11.91 -10.33 9.18
CA ASN A 9 11.46 -10.85 7.87
C ASN A 9 12.55 -10.92 6.78
N ALA A 10 13.83 -11.06 7.15
CA ALA A 10 14.96 -11.01 6.22
C ALA A 10 14.87 -12.06 5.10
N ASP A 11 14.35 -13.25 5.38
CA ASP A 11 14.21 -14.30 4.36
C ASP A 11 13.10 -14.00 3.35
N VAL A 12 12.01 -13.38 3.81
CA VAL A 12 10.93 -12.90 2.93
C VAL A 12 11.46 -11.75 2.05
N ALA A 13 12.20 -10.81 2.62
CA ALA A 13 12.83 -9.74 1.88
C ALA A 13 13.76 -10.27 0.77
N LYS A 14 14.63 -11.24 1.07
CA LYS A 14 15.49 -11.91 0.08
C LYS A 14 14.70 -12.58 -1.04
N ALA A 15 13.60 -13.25 -0.69
CA ALA A 15 12.73 -13.89 -1.69
C ALA A 15 12.11 -12.86 -2.62
N LEU A 16 11.59 -11.75 -2.10
CA LEU A 16 11.00 -10.66 -2.87
C LEU A 16 12.03 -10.00 -3.81
N ILE A 17 13.23 -9.74 -3.32
CA ILE A 17 14.35 -9.22 -4.13
C ILE A 17 14.68 -10.18 -5.27
N SER A 18 14.82 -11.48 -4.96
CA SER A 18 15.11 -12.50 -5.98
C SER A 18 14.01 -12.60 -7.05
N MET A 19 12.74 -12.44 -6.67
CA MET A 19 11.63 -12.40 -7.63
C MET A 19 11.72 -11.18 -8.54
N ALA A 20 12.01 -10.01 -8.00
CA ALA A 20 12.18 -8.78 -8.76
C ALA A 20 13.35 -8.88 -9.74
N ASP A 21 14.53 -9.29 -9.27
CA ASP A 21 15.77 -9.38 -10.05
C ASP A 21 15.67 -10.42 -11.18
N SER A 22 14.89 -11.49 -10.97
CA SER A 22 14.63 -12.48 -12.00
C SER A 22 13.53 -12.10 -12.99
N GLY A 23 12.91 -10.92 -12.86
CA GLY A 23 11.79 -10.47 -13.68
C GLY A 23 10.48 -11.25 -13.45
N ARG A 24 10.40 -12.05 -12.41
CA ARG A 24 9.23 -12.88 -12.07
C ARG A 24 8.33 -12.20 -11.04
N VAL A 25 7.93 -10.96 -11.35
CA VAL A 25 7.02 -10.19 -10.50
C VAL A 25 5.61 -10.74 -10.65
N ALA A 26 5.02 -11.22 -9.56
CA ALA A 26 3.66 -11.73 -9.56
C ALA A 26 2.65 -10.59 -9.81
N HIS A 27 1.61 -10.87 -10.62
CA HIS A 27 0.53 -9.93 -10.89
C HIS A 27 -0.27 -9.58 -9.61
N ALA A 28 -0.48 -10.56 -8.74
CA ALA A 28 -1.10 -10.38 -7.44
C ALA A 28 -0.33 -11.17 -6.38
N MET A 29 -0.16 -10.58 -5.20
CA MET A 29 0.58 -11.17 -4.10
C MET A 29 -0.18 -10.95 -2.79
N LEU A 30 -0.38 -12.02 -2.03
CA LEU A 30 -0.94 -11.95 -0.69
C LEU A 30 0.20 -12.08 0.34
N MET A 31 0.36 -11.07 1.18
CA MET A 31 1.24 -11.12 2.34
C MET A 31 0.37 -11.37 3.59
N TYR A 32 0.53 -12.55 4.19
CA TYR A 32 -0.20 -12.93 5.40
C TYR A 32 0.69 -12.76 6.62
N GLU A 33 0.18 -12.10 7.64
CA GLU A 33 0.91 -11.87 8.89
C GLU A 33 -0.03 -11.86 10.11
N ASN A 34 0.56 -11.96 11.30
CA ASN A 34 -0.10 -11.48 12.52
C ASN A 34 -0.01 -9.95 12.56
N GLU A 35 -0.99 -9.30 13.18
CA GLU A 35 -1.10 -7.84 13.20
C GLU A 35 0.22 -7.17 13.64
N GLY A 36 0.70 -6.20 12.86
CA GLY A 36 1.91 -5.44 13.17
C GLY A 36 3.25 -6.15 12.91
N CYS A 37 3.25 -7.34 12.27
CA CYS A 37 4.48 -8.09 12.00
C CYS A 37 5.25 -7.66 10.74
N GLY A 38 4.78 -6.65 10.00
CA GLY A 38 5.56 -5.96 8.97
C GLY A 38 5.23 -6.29 7.52
N ALA A 39 4.09 -6.92 7.20
CA ALA A 39 3.67 -7.14 5.82
C ALA A 39 3.52 -5.82 5.05
N LEU A 40 2.94 -4.79 5.67
CA LEU A 40 2.85 -3.47 5.06
C LEU A 40 4.25 -2.87 4.80
N ALA A 41 5.16 -2.97 5.77
CA ALA A 41 6.54 -2.50 5.63
C ALA A 41 7.26 -3.20 4.46
N LEU A 42 7.12 -4.53 4.36
CA LEU A 42 7.65 -5.34 3.25
C LEU A 42 7.03 -4.94 1.91
N ALA A 43 5.70 -4.75 1.85
CA ALA A 43 5.01 -4.34 0.63
C ALA A 43 5.48 -2.97 0.14
N LEU A 44 5.65 -2.00 1.05
CA LEU A 44 6.17 -0.68 0.74
C LEU A 44 7.63 -0.74 0.24
N ALA A 45 8.48 -1.54 0.89
CA ALA A 45 9.87 -1.73 0.48
C ALA A 45 9.96 -2.42 -0.89
N TYR A 46 9.14 -3.45 -1.13
CA TYR A 46 9.11 -4.18 -2.40
C TYR A 46 8.66 -3.28 -3.55
N VAL A 47 7.56 -2.55 -3.39
CA VAL A 47 7.06 -1.63 -4.43
C VAL A 47 8.06 -0.49 -4.68
N GLN A 48 8.76 0.01 -3.65
CA GLN A 48 9.84 0.97 -3.83
C GLN A 48 11.01 0.36 -4.61
N TYR A 49 11.38 -0.89 -4.34
CA TYR A 49 12.45 -1.59 -5.06
C TYR A 49 12.10 -1.78 -6.53
N LEU A 50 10.89 -2.22 -6.84
CA LEU A 50 10.38 -2.40 -8.21
C LEU A 50 10.37 -1.11 -9.04
N ASN A 51 10.21 0.03 -8.38
CA ASN A 51 10.15 1.35 -9.02
C ASN A 51 11.47 2.15 -8.88
N CYS A 52 12.50 1.55 -8.31
CA CYS A 52 13.79 2.21 -8.17
C CYS A 52 14.55 2.20 -9.50
N SER A 53 14.97 3.36 -9.98
CA SER A 53 15.74 3.47 -11.23
C SER A 53 17.20 3.01 -11.11
N SER A 54 17.71 2.84 -9.89
CA SER A 54 19.13 2.53 -9.65
C SER A 54 19.29 1.71 -8.37
N PRO A 55 18.75 0.47 -8.30
CA PRO A 55 18.89 -0.38 -7.13
C PRO A 55 20.37 -0.72 -6.89
N VAL A 56 20.78 -0.78 -5.63
CA VAL A 56 22.18 -1.03 -5.22
C VAL A 56 22.20 -2.04 -4.08
N GLY A 57 23.03 -3.07 -4.19
CA GLY A 57 23.26 -4.02 -3.11
C GLY A 57 22.02 -4.84 -2.72
N GLY A 58 21.10 -5.08 -3.65
CA GLY A 58 19.85 -5.79 -3.37
C GLY A 58 18.80 -4.93 -2.65
N ASP A 59 18.92 -3.60 -2.72
CA ASP A 59 17.92 -2.69 -2.16
C ASP A 59 17.72 -1.48 -3.05
N SER A 60 16.65 -0.73 -2.82
CA SER A 60 16.38 0.53 -3.50
C SER A 60 17.39 1.60 -3.08
N CYS A 61 17.80 2.48 -4.02
CA CYS A 61 18.84 3.49 -3.74
C CYS A 61 18.42 4.54 -2.68
N GLY A 62 17.13 4.77 -2.47
CA GLY A 62 16.61 5.80 -1.56
C GLY A 62 16.65 7.24 -2.07
N GLU A 63 17.35 7.51 -3.17
CA GLU A 63 17.67 8.88 -3.61
C GLU A 63 17.04 9.29 -4.95
N CYS A 64 16.72 8.33 -5.83
CA CYS A 64 16.09 8.66 -7.11
C CYS A 64 14.69 9.29 -6.92
N PRO A 65 14.14 9.96 -7.94
CA PRO A 65 12.84 10.60 -7.84
C PRO A 65 11.73 9.67 -7.34
N SER A 66 11.68 8.44 -7.87
CA SER A 66 10.72 7.42 -7.43
C SER A 66 10.89 7.07 -5.95
N CYS A 67 12.12 6.80 -5.49
CA CYS A 67 12.38 6.52 -4.08
C CYS A 67 11.98 7.68 -3.16
N ARG A 68 12.23 8.93 -3.55
CA ARG A 68 11.82 10.11 -2.78
C ARG A 68 10.31 10.26 -2.70
N GLN A 69 9.60 9.94 -3.77
CA GLN A 69 8.13 9.94 -3.80
C GLN A 69 7.56 8.79 -2.97
N MET A 70 8.16 7.59 -3.08
CA MET A 70 7.78 6.43 -2.26
C MET A 70 8.02 6.66 -0.78
N ALA A 71 9.09 7.33 -0.38
CA ALA A 71 9.35 7.67 1.03
C ALA A 71 8.25 8.55 1.64
N LYS A 72 7.53 9.32 0.82
CA LYS A 72 6.39 10.14 1.22
C LYS A 72 5.03 9.52 0.88
N LEU A 73 5.02 8.32 0.29
CA LEU A 73 3.83 7.62 -0.20
C LEU A 73 2.99 8.44 -1.20
N ILE A 74 3.68 9.20 -2.07
CA ILE A 74 3.06 10.07 -3.10
C ILE A 74 3.48 9.71 -4.54
N HIS A 75 3.99 8.50 -4.74
CA HIS A 75 4.33 8.03 -6.09
C HIS A 75 3.08 7.95 -6.96
N PRO A 76 3.06 8.53 -8.18
CA PRO A 76 1.85 8.67 -8.99
C PRO A 76 1.24 7.33 -9.43
N ASP A 77 2.07 6.30 -9.63
CA ASP A 77 1.65 4.99 -10.09
C ASP A 77 1.46 3.97 -8.94
N VAL A 78 1.52 4.43 -7.66
CA VAL A 78 1.33 3.58 -6.49
C VAL A 78 0.13 4.07 -5.69
N HIS A 79 -0.86 3.20 -5.53
CA HIS A 79 -2.13 3.50 -4.87
C HIS A 79 -2.29 2.68 -3.60
N TYR A 80 -3.02 3.21 -2.65
CA TYR A 80 -3.23 2.61 -1.34
C TYR A 80 -4.72 2.46 -1.09
N VAL A 81 -5.14 1.27 -0.69
CA VAL A 81 -6.52 0.93 -0.34
C VAL A 81 -6.54 0.38 1.07
N PHE A 82 -7.43 0.89 1.88
CA PHE A 82 -7.60 0.50 3.27
C PHE A 82 -9.06 0.64 3.71
N PRO A 83 -9.48 -0.06 4.78
CA PRO A 83 -10.86 0.00 5.24
C PRO A 83 -11.23 1.40 5.76
N VAL A 84 -12.35 1.93 5.29
CA VAL A 84 -12.88 3.24 5.69
C VAL A 84 -14.35 3.16 6.06
N ASN A 85 -14.85 4.18 6.76
CA ASN A 85 -16.25 4.43 7.01
C ASN A 85 -16.48 5.93 7.11
N LYS A 86 -17.73 6.40 7.03
CA LYS A 86 -18.05 7.81 7.22
C LYS A 86 -17.71 8.25 8.65
N GLY A 87 -16.81 9.20 8.77
CA GLY A 87 -16.31 9.76 10.02
C GLY A 87 -16.26 11.29 9.98
N PRO A 88 -15.86 11.94 11.08
CA PRO A 88 -15.84 13.40 11.19
C PRO A 88 -14.76 14.06 10.32
N LYS A 89 -13.80 13.30 9.81
CA LYS A 89 -12.67 13.82 9.02
C LYS A 89 -12.92 13.81 7.50
N THR A 90 -14.14 13.51 7.08
CA THR A 90 -14.57 13.59 5.67
C THR A 90 -15.98 14.12 5.55
N THR A 91 -16.25 14.84 4.47
CA THR A 91 -17.60 15.28 4.09
C THR A 91 -18.25 14.32 3.09
N ASP A 92 -17.51 13.32 2.60
CA ASP A 92 -18.00 12.37 1.61
C ASP A 92 -19.07 11.46 2.20
N ASP A 93 -20.19 11.30 1.49
CA ASP A 93 -21.24 10.39 1.92
C ASP A 93 -20.87 8.91 1.73
N LYS A 94 -20.02 8.63 0.73
CA LYS A 94 -19.48 7.31 0.42
C LYS A 94 -17.96 7.40 0.35
N PRO A 95 -17.27 7.49 1.50
CA PRO A 95 -15.85 7.70 1.52
C PRO A 95 -15.10 6.50 0.92
N THR A 96 -13.99 6.82 0.28
CA THR A 96 -12.98 5.86 -0.18
C THR A 96 -11.67 6.10 0.56
N SER A 97 -10.66 5.28 0.32
CA SER A 97 -9.32 5.48 0.86
C SER A 97 -8.76 6.86 0.52
N GLU A 98 -9.10 7.41 -0.65
CA GLU A 98 -8.68 8.75 -1.06
C GLU A 98 -9.20 9.85 -0.11
N SER A 99 -10.40 9.70 0.45
CA SER A 99 -10.99 10.64 1.41
C SER A 99 -10.16 10.78 2.69
N TYR A 100 -9.33 9.78 3.00
CA TYR A 100 -8.50 9.73 4.20
C TYR A 100 -7.00 9.57 3.92
N ILE A 101 -6.59 9.65 2.66
CA ILE A 101 -5.22 9.31 2.23
C ILE A 101 -4.15 10.13 2.97
N LYS A 102 -4.44 11.38 3.34
CA LYS A 102 -3.55 12.23 4.10
C LYS A 102 -3.21 11.61 5.47
N TYR A 103 -4.22 11.20 6.21
CA TYR A 103 -4.06 10.62 7.55
C TYR A 103 -3.37 9.26 7.50
N TRP A 104 -3.71 8.46 6.48
CA TRP A 104 -3.06 7.17 6.27
C TRP A 104 -1.56 7.33 5.95
N ARG A 105 -1.21 8.29 5.08
CA ARG A 105 0.19 8.60 4.77
C ARG A 105 0.97 9.05 5.99
N GLU A 106 0.41 9.95 6.79
CA GLU A 106 1.04 10.42 8.03
C GLU A 106 1.32 9.24 8.98
N LEU A 107 0.35 8.35 9.14
CA LEU A 107 0.48 7.16 9.98
C LEU A 107 1.53 6.19 9.42
N ALA A 108 1.43 5.79 8.15
CA ALA A 108 2.29 4.80 7.53
C ALA A 108 3.74 5.27 7.37
N VAL A 109 3.97 6.55 7.18
CA VAL A 109 5.33 7.14 7.17
C VAL A 109 5.93 7.17 8.57
N ALA A 110 5.13 7.46 9.60
CA ALA A 110 5.60 7.50 10.98
C ALA A 110 5.87 6.09 11.53
N ASN A 111 5.01 5.13 11.23
CA ASN A 111 5.13 3.74 11.70
C ASN A 111 4.40 2.78 10.75
N PRO A 112 5.09 2.07 9.83
CA PRO A 112 4.44 1.13 8.92
C PRO A 112 3.99 -0.19 9.58
N TYR A 113 4.20 -0.33 10.89
CA TYR A 113 3.75 -1.46 11.72
C TYR A 113 2.48 -1.15 12.52
N PHE A 114 1.73 -0.10 12.12
CA PHE A 114 0.49 0.29 12.77
C PHE A 114 -0.59 -0.80 12.67
N THR A 115 -1.48 -0.82 13.64
CA THR A 115 -2.59 -1.76 13.73
C THR A 115 -3.87 -1.19 13.10
N GLU A 116 -4.91 -2.04 12.92
CA GLU A 116 -6.24 -1.57 12.52
C GLU A 116 -6.78 -0.49 13.48
N ALA A 117 -6.57 -0.66 14.79
CA ALA A 117 -7.02 0.30 15.79
C ALA A 117 -6.32 1.67 15.64
N ASP A 118 -5.04 1.69 15.28
CA ASP A 118 -4.31 2.93 15.01
C ASP A 118 -4.85 3.63 13.76
N LEU A 119 -5.15 2.86 12.70
CA LEU A 119 -5.79 3.39 11.50
C LEU A 119 -7.16 4.01 11.82
N GLN A 120 -8.03 3.27 12.52
CA GLN A 120 -9.36 3.76 12.90
C GLN A 120 -9.27 5.08 13.70
N ARG A 121 -8.32 5.17 14.64
CA ARG A 121 -8.04 6.38 15.41
C ARG A 121 -7.54 7.51 14.51
N ALA A 122 -6.60 7.21 13.60
CA ALA A 122 -6.06 8.21 12.70
C ALA A 122 -7.12 8.84 11.79
N ILE A 123 -8.10 8.05 11.32
CA ILE A 123 -9.19 8.53 10.45
C ILE A 123 -10.48 8.90 11.20
N GLY A 124 -10.55 8.66 12.52
CA GLY A 124 -11.67 9.07 13.38
C GLY A 124 -12.92 8.19 13.24
N ILE A 125 -12.74 6.87 13.12
CA ILE A 125 -13.85 5.90 13.00
C ILE A 125 -13.79 4.78 14.06
N GLU A 126 -13.24 5.05 15.24
CA GLU A 126 -13.00 4.04 16.30
C GLU A 126 -14.27 3.30 16.73
N SER A 127 -15.42 3.96 16.61
CA SER A 127 -16.74 3.37 16.95
C SER A 127 -17.41 2.65 15.78
N LYS A 128 -16.74 2.50 14.64
CA LYS A 128 -17.32 1.96 13.41
C LYS A 128 -16.39 0.93 12.79
N ASN A 129 -16.96 -0.10 12.18
CA ASN A 129 -16.18 -1.04 11.37
C ASN A 129 -15.81 -0.41 10.04
N GLY A 130 -14.52 -0.38 9.72
CA GLY A 130 -14.03 -0.03 8.40
C GLY A 130 -14.37 -1.11 7.36
N LEU A 131 -14.63 -0.69 6.12
CA LEU A 131 -14.95 -1.57 5.00
C LEU A 131 -14.25 -1.05 3.74
N ILE A 132 -13.76 -1.96 2.90
CA ILE A 132 -13.34 -1.67 1.53
C ILE A 132 -14.55 -1.92 0.63
N ALA A 133 -15.24 -0.85 0.25
CA ALA A 133 -16.51 -0.90 -0.46
C ALA A 133 -16.33 -0.90 -1.99
N VAL A 134 -17.40 -1.20 -2.74
CA VAL A 134 -17.41 -1.27 -4.22
C VAL A 134 -16.94 0.03 -4.89
N ALA A 135 -17.17 1.18 -4.26
CA ALA A 135 -16.66 2.46 -4.76
C ALA A 135 -15.14 2.47 -4.90
N GLU A 136 -14.43 1.79 -3.98
CA GLU A 136 -12.98 1.63 -4.01
C GLU A 136 -12.53 0.84 -5.25
N ALA A 137 -13.16 -0.32 -5.52
CA ALA A 137 -12.83 -1.14 -6.69
C ALA A 137 -12.96 -0.33 -7.99
N LYS A 138 -14.05 0.43 -8.15
CA LYS A 138 -14.25 1.29 -9.33
C LYS A 138 -13.15 2.35 -9.47
N ALA A 139 -12.80 3.01 -8.37
CA ALA A 139 -11.75 4.02 -8.35
C ALA A 139 -10.38 3.43 -8.74
N ILE A 140 -10.03 2.27 -8.20
CA ILE A 140 -8.76 1.58 -8.47
C ILE A 140 -8.69 1.09 -9.92
N ILE A 141 -9.72 0.43 -10.44
CA ILE A 141 -9.77 -0.02 -11.84
C ILE A 141 -9.57 1.17 -12.78
N SER A 142 -10.23 2.30 -12.52
CA SER A 142 -10.04 3.52 -13.31
C SER A 142 -8.60 4.02 -13.25
N LYS A 143 -7.97 4.05 -12.07
CA LYS A 143 -6.56 4.46 -11.92
C LYS A 143 -5.60 3.50 -12.63
N LEU A 144 -5.83 2.19 -12.56
CA LEU A 144 -5.01 1.19 -13.22
C LEU A 144 -5.12 1.21 -14.75
N SER A 145 -6.27 1.63 -15.31
CA SER A 145 -6.46 1.73 -16.75
C SER A 145 -5.75 2.91 -17.41
N LEU A 146 -5.32 3.91 -16.62
CA LEU A 146 -4.55 5.04 -17.14
C LEU A 146 -3.12 4.59 -17.50
N THR A 147 -2.45 5.30 -18.40
CA THR A 147 -1.04 5.09 -18.68
C THR A 147 -0.19 5.38 -17.45
N ALA A 148 0.87 4.60 -17.23
CA ALA A 148 1.83 4.89 -16.17
C ALA A 148 2.49 6.25 -16.38
N VAL A 149 2.72 6.98 -15.30
CA VAL A 149 3.36 8.30 -15.33
C VAL A 149 4.88 8.17 -15.29
N ALA A 150 5.37 7.13 -14.60
CA ALA A 150 6.79 6.83 -14.47
C ALA A 150 7.14 5.53 -15.21
N ASP A 151 8.44 5.39 -15.56
CA ASP A 151 8.98 4.13 -16.07
C ASP A 151 9.09 3.13 -14.91
N GLY A 152 8.09 2.29 -14.73
CA GLY A 152 8.06 1.32 -13.62
C GLY A 152 6.75 0.56 -13.54
N TYR A 153 6.54 -0.04 -12.38
CA TYR A 153 5.34 -0.81 -12.10
C TYR A 153 4.23 0.06 -11.54
N LYS A 154 3.01 -0.10 -12.06
CA LYS A 154 1.82 0.33 -11.36
C LYS A 154 1.51 -0.67 -10.25
N ALA A 155 1.27 -0.16 -9.05
CA ALA A 155 0.99 -1.00 -7.89
C ALA A 155 -0.20 -0.48 -7.08
N VAL A 156 -0.96 -1.41 -6.52
CA VAL A 156 -1.97 -1.13 -5.52
C VAL A 156 -1.66 -1.95 -4.29
N ILE A 157 -1.48 -1.29 -3.16
CA ILE A 157 -1.30 -1.94 -1.86
C ILE A 157 -2.64 -1.90 -1.13
N PHE A 158 -3.21 -3.08 -0.90
CA PHE A 158 -4.41 -3.26 -0.08
C PHE A 158 -3.98 -3.59 1.34
N TYR A 159 -4.33 -2.72 2.28
CA TYR A 159 -4.17 -2.97 3.71
C TYR A 159 -5.48 -3.55 4.26
N LEU A 160 -5.40 -4.69 4.95
CA LEU A 160 -6.54 -5.45 5.47
C LEU A 160 -7.54 -5.86 4.36
N PRO A 161 -7.10 -6.61 3.33
CA PRO A 161 -7.96 -6.99 2.21
C PRO A 161 -9.16 -7.86 2.63
N GLU A 162 -9.11 -8.52 3.77
CA GLU A 162 -10.25 -9.28 4.36
C GLU A 162 -11.44 -8.40 4.75
N LYS A 163 -11.25 -7.07 4.79
CA LYS A 163 -12.34 -6.10 5.00
C LYS A 163 -13.07 -5.74 3.70
N MET A 164 -12.75 -6.37 2.57
CA MET A 164 -13.53 -6.22 1.35
C MET A 164 -14.88 -6.94 1.49
N ASN A 165 -15.94 -6.30 1.01
CA ASN A 165 -17.17 -7.05 0.76
C ASN A 165 -17.03 -7.91 -0.50
N GLN A 166 -17.87 -8.93 -0.62
CA GLN A 166 -17.82 -9.89 -1.73
C GLN A 166 -17.96 -9.22 -3.10
N GLU A 167 -18.79 -8.18 -3.21
CA GLU A 167 -18.97 -7.45 -4.47
C GLU A 167 -17.69 -6.69 -4.88
N THR A 168 -16.98 -6.10 -3.92
CA THR A 168 -15.69 -5.44 -4.17
C THR A 168 -14.65 -6.43 -4.65
N ALA A 169 -14.51 -7.57 -3.97
CA ALA A 169 -13.57 -8.62 -4.34
C ALA A 169 -13.86 -9.15 -5.77
N ASN A 170 -15.12 -9.47 -6.07
CA ASN A 170 -15.51 -9.95 -7.40
C ASN A 170 -15.28 -8.94 -8.54
N ARG A 171 -15.24 -7.64 -8.24
CA ARG A 171 -14.93 -6.62 -9.25
C ARG A 171 -13.44 -6.46 -9.53
N LEU A 172 -12.60 -6.84 -8.59
CA LEU A 172 -11.14 -6.73 -8.71
C LEU A 172 -10.51 -7.98 -9.37
N LEU A 173 -11.23 -9.11 -9.36
CA LEU A 173 -10.88 -10.34 -10.06
C LEU A 173 -11.28 -10.29 -11.54
#